data_a967f7879f35bf184475297deb38d225
#
_entry.id   a967f7879f35bf184475297deb38d225
#
_cell.length_a   1.000
_cell.length_b   1.000
_cell.length_c   1.000
_cell.angle_alpha   90.00
_cell.angle_beta   90.00
_cell.angle_gamma   90.00
#
_symmetry.space_group_name_H-M   'P 1'
#
loop_
_entity.id
_entity.type
_entity.pdbx_description
1 polymer ?
#
loop_
_entity_poly.entity_id
_entity_poly.type
_entity_poly.pdbx_seq_one_letter_code
_entity_poly.pdbx_strand_id
1 'polypeptide(L)'
;MKSTRLFMACVALVCFLVIAVQPQGDAKHFTKDGLVFDYAQGWSIADESNADAQQLTLNRSGSDAQIRVFVHRGKVDSPEKFAQAKKAFIDPYVKSVSNTFVQMGAKPETAPATSEIGGAPAEGVRVKASLSGEPGEADVYWVTLGNRVVVLTLFGPDKALKQATPAWDTIRTSLKIEPPPPKASTTPKTKP
;
A
#
# COMPACT_ATOMS: atom_id res chain seq x y z
N MET A 1 -63.93 -41.38 3.98
CA MET A 1 -63.58 -41.68 5.37
C MET A 1 -62.12 -42.01 5.43
N LYS A 2 -61.39 -41.47 6.37
CA LYS A 2 -59.96 -41.54 6.72
C LYS A 2 -59.03 -40.52 5.98
N SER A 3 -58.94 -39.38 6.63
CA SER A 3 -57.97 -38.32 6.47
C SER A 3 -56.57 -38.82 6.84
N THR A 4 -55.62 -38.74 5.91
CA THR A 4 -54.21 -38.98 6.20
C THR A 4 -53.48 -37.63 6.11
N ARG A 5 -53.09 -37.09 7.26
CA ARG A 5 -52.32 -35.83 7.40
C ARG A 5 -50.88 -36.11 7.00
N LEU A 6 -50.46 -35.45 5.90
CA LEU A 6 -49.06 -35.46 5.46
C LEU A 6 -48.32 -34.37 6.24
N PHE A 7 -47.46 -34.79 7.17
CA PHE A 7 -46.53 -33.90 7.88
C PHE A 7 -45.36 -33.56 6.94
N MET A 8 -45.34 -32.33 6.47
CA MET A 8 -44.25 -31.79 5.69
C MET A 8 -43.19 -31.24 6.65
N ALA A 9 -42.13 -32.02 6.87
CA ALA A 9 -40.98 -31.60 7.66
C ALA A 9 -40.10 -30.67 6.82
N CYS A 10 -40.14 -29.37 7.09
CA CYS A 10 -39.16 -28.41 6.58
C CYS A 10 -37.82 -28.64 7.28
N VAL A 11 -36.92 -29.33 6.62
CA VAL A 11 -35.49 -29.35 7.02
C VAL A 11 -34.86 -28.03 6.56
N ALA A 12 -34.70 -27.10 7.47
CA ALA A 12 -33.94 -25.89 7.24
C ALA A 12 -32.45 -26.26 7.17
N LEU A 13 -31.92 -26.31 5.95
CA LEU A 13 -30.50 -26.50 5.68
C LEU A 13 -29.78 -25.17 6.01
N VAL A 14 -29.29 -25.04 7.23
CA VAL A 14 -28.43 -23.95 7.64
C VAL A 14 -27.03 -24.20 7.02
N CYS A 15 -26.78 -23.61 5.86
CA CYS A 15 -25.42 -23.53 5.31
C CYS A 15 -24.56 -22.63 6.19
N PHE A 16 -23.81 -23.22 7.13
CA PHE A 16 -22.69 -22.55 7.78
C PHE A 16 -21.63 -22.28 6.72
N LEU A 17 -21.58 -21.04 6.23
CA LEU A 17 -20.41 -20.53 5.53
C LEU A 17 -19.27 -20.46 6.55
N VAL A 18 -18.48 -21.52 6.59
CA VAL A 18 -17.18 -21.50 7.28
C VAL A 18 -16.28 -20.61 6.41
N ILE A 19 -16.22 -19.34 6.75
CA ILE A 19 -15.17 -18.45 6.25
C ILE A 19 -13.88 -19.04 6.81
N ALA A 20 -13.13 -19.74 5.97
CA ALA A 20 -11.79 -20.19 6.30
C ALA A 20 -10.93 -18.93 6.50
N VAL A 21 -10.84 -18.48 7.75
CA VAL A 21 -9.81 -17.51 8.15
C VAL A 21 -8.51 -18.25 7.96
N GLN A 22 -7.84 -18.03 6.83
CA GLN A 22 -6.47 -18.48 6.66
C GLN A 22 -5.66 -17.82 7.78
N PRO A 23 -4.85 -18.57 8.54
CA PRO A 23 -3.96 -17.97 9.51
C PRO A 23 -3.02 -17.04 8.73
N GLN A 24 -3.28 -15.76 8.85
CA GLN A 24 -2.37 -14.71 8.41
C GLN A 24 -1.16 -14.88 9.33
N GLY A 25 -0.08 -15.49 8.82
CA GLY A 25 1.16 -15.62 9.60
C GLY A 25 1.51 -14.27 10.18
N ASP A 26 2.05 -14.26 11.41
CA ASP A 26 2.31 -13.05 12.19
C ASP A 26 2.89 -11.94 11.32
N ALA A 27 2.15 -10.83 11.20
CA ALA A 27 2.59 -9.68 10.44
C ALA A 27 3.85 -9.11 11.10
N LYS A 28 4.83 -8.72 10.29
CA LYS A 28 6.01 -7.98 10.77
C LYS A 28 5.65 -6.51 10.87
N HIS A 29 6.25 -5.82 11.81
CA HIS A 29 6.06 -4.41 12.05
C HIS A 29 7.29 -3.62 11.58
N PHE A 30 7.07 -2.56 10.80
CA PHE A 30 8.10 -1.59 10.41
C PHE A 30 7.85 -0.26 11.12
N THR A 31 8.91 0.29 11.72
CA THR A 31 8.89 1.64 12.28
C THR A 31 10.24 2.32 12.06
N LYS A 32 10.24 3.49 11.42
CA LYS A 32 11.43 4.33 11.21
C LYS A 32 11.00 5.76 10.91
N ASP A 33 11.59 6.74 11.59
CA ASP A 33 11.40 8.18 11.36
C ASP A 33 9.92 8.60 11.31
N GLY A 34 9.07 7.98 12.14
CA GLY A 34 7.63 8.20 12.22
C GLY A 34 6.80 7.49 11.17
N LEU A 35 7.39 6.83 10.17
CA LEU A 35 6.67 5.93 9.28
C LEU A 35 6.46 4.58 9.98
N VAL A 36 5.23 4.13 10.03
CA VAL A 36 4.82 2.87 10.67
C VAL A 36 3.86 2.13 9.74
N PHE A 37 4.08 0.82 9.56
CA PHE A 37 3.14 -0.07 8.88
C PHE A 37 3.44 -1.54 9.20
N ASP A 38 2.45 -2.38 9.02
CA ASP A 38 2.59 -3.83 9.09
C ASP A 38 2.79 -4.41 7.68
N TYR A 39 3.54 -5.52 7.59
CA TYR A 39 3.78 -6.22 6.33
C TYR A 39 3.85 -7.73 6.53
N ALA A 40 3.45 -8.49 5.52
CA ALA A 40 3.35 -9.93 5.60
C ALA A 40 4.71 -10.62 5.72
N GLN A 41 4.75 -11.76 6.40
CA GLN A 41 5.93 -12.64 6.41
C GLN A 41 6.33 -13.04 4.98
N GLY A 42 7.63 -13.29 4.78
CA GLY A 42 8.19 -13.65 3.47
C GLY A 42 8.49 -12.45 2.57
N TRP A 43 8.08 -11.23 2.97
CA TRP A 43 8.52 -9.99 2.34
C TRP A 43 9.77 -9.45 3.04
N SER A 44 10.68 -8.90 2.27
CA SER A 44 11.89 -8.20 2.72
C SER A 44 11.82 -6.73 2.33
N ILE A 45 12.41 -5.86 3.13
CA ILE A 45 12.45 -4.41 2.90
C ILE A 45 13.88 -4.03 2.51
N ALA A 46 14.04 -3.41 1.34
CA ALA A 46 15.21 -2.64 0.99
C ALA A 46 14.94 -1.16 1.33
N ASP A 47 15.82 -0.55 2.10
CA ASP A 47 15.70 0.83 2.56
C ASP A 47 16.74 1.69 1.83
N GLU A 48 16.25 2.55 0.92
CA GLU A 48 17.03 3.49 0.11
C GLU A 48 16.75 4.95 0.52
N SER A 49 16.32 5.14 1.77
CA SER A 49 15.97 6.45 2.33
C SER A 49 17.17 7.41 2.33
N ASN A 50 16.87 8.69 2.11
CA ASN A 50 17.85 9.79 2.13
C ASN A 50 17.34 10.97 2.97
N ALA A 51 17.99 12.13 2.86
CA ALA A 51 17.62 13.34 3.59
C ALA A 51 16.24 13.88 3.21
N ASP A 52 15.80 13.69 1.95
CA ASP A 52 14.59 14.29 1.39
C ASP A 52 13.38 13.36 1.50
N ALA A 53 13.61 12.05 1.48
CA ALA A 53 12.54 11.06 1.46
C ALA A 53 12.92 9.75 2.15
N GLN A 54 11.90 9.07 2.70
CA GLN A 54 11.99 7.64 2.99
C GLN A 54 11.57 6.89 1.74
N GLN A 55 12.40 5.94 1.31
CA GLN A 55 12.17 5.12 0.12
C GLN A 55 12.37 3.66 0.50
N LEU A 56 11.30 2.93 0.53
CA LEU A 56 11.29 1.51 0.89
C LEU A 56 10.77 0.71 -0.28
N THR A 57 11.48 -0.38 -0.60
CA THR A 57 11.04 -1.34 -1.59
C THR A 57 10.83 -2.68 -0.91
N LEU A 58 9.61 -3.21 -0.98
CA LEU A 58 9.27 -4.51 -0.45
C LEU A 58 9.27 -5.53 -1.59
N ASN A 59 10.04 -6.59 -1.41
CA ASN A 59 10.18 -7.70 -2.34
C ASN A 59 9.88 -9.03 -1.65
N ARG A 60 9.38 -9.99 -2.42
CA ARG A 60 9.17 -11.37 -1.95
C ARG A 60 9.92 -12.31 -2.89
N SER A 61 10.68 -13.24 -2.32
CA SER A 61 11.37 -14.27 -3.10
C SER A 61 10.38 -15.08 -3.95
N GLY A 62 10.70 -15.27 -5.22
CA GLY A 62 9.83 -15.99 -6.17
C GLY A 62 8.59 -15.22 -6.62
N SER A 63 8.53 -13.90 -6.41
CA SER A 63 7.47 -13.04 -6.91
C SER A 63 8.05 -11.88 -7.71
N ASP A 64 7.43 -11.60 -8.86
CA ASP A 64 7.75 -10.44 -9.70
C ASP A 64 6.93 -9.19 -9.30
N ALA A 65 6.09 -9.29 -8.25
CA ALA A 65 5.43 -8.14 -7.69
C ALA A 65 6.33 -7.39 -6.71
N GLN A 66 6.27 -6.07 -6.77
CA GLN A 66 7.01 -5.18 -5.90
C GLN A 66 6.06 -4.13 -5.28
N ILE A 67 6.23 -3.85 -3.99
CA ILE A 67 5.53 -2.77 -3.30
C ILE A 67 6.57 -1.70 -2.94
N ARG A 68 6.27 -0.44 -3.24
CA ARG A 68 7.12 0.68 -2.87
C ARG A 68 6.37 1.66 -1.98
N VAL A 69 7.04 2.10 -0.93
CA VAL A 69 6.57 3.15 -0.01
C VAL A 69 7.54 4.31 -0.12
N PHE A 70 7.04 5.45 -0.55
CA PHE A 70 7.79 6.71 -0.59
C PHE A 70 7.11 7.70 0.35
N VAL A 71 7.88 8.33 1.25
CA VAL A 71 7.36 9.37 2.15
C VAL A 71 8.26 10.59 2.06
N HIS A 72 7.73 11.69 1.55
CA HIS A 72 8.44 12.96 1.53
C HIS A 72 8.65 13.49 2.96
N ARG A 73 9.88 13.89 3.30
CA ARG A 73 10.20 14.37 4.66
C ARG A 73 9.76 15.81 4.91
N GLY A 74 9.53 16.59 3.86
CA GLY A 74 9.04 17.95 3.95
C GLY A 74 7.61 18.00 4.50
N LYS A 75 7.33 19.03 5.31
CA LYS A 75 6.01 19.26 5.89
C LYS A 75 5.04 19.82 4.85
N VAL A 76 3.92 19.17 4.68
CA VAL A 76 2.83 19.55 3.77
C VAL A 76 1.58 19.82 4.61
N ASP A 77 1.36 21.06 4.99
CA ASP A 77 0.32 21.50 5.91
C ASP A 77 -0.66 22.51 5.26
N SER A 78 -0.57 22.71 3.94
CA SER A 78 -1.53 23.51 3.18
C SER A 78 -1.75 22.95 1.77
N PRO A 79 -2.88 23.28 1.10
CA PRO A 79 -3.14 22.90 -0.28
C PRO A 79 -2.05 23.35 -1.25
N GLU A 80 -1.47 24.53 -1.05
CA GLU A 80 -0.40 25.09 -1.90
C GLU A 80 0.88 24.26 -1.79
N LYS A 81 1.25 23.86 -0.57
CA LYS A 81 2.39 22.98 -0.34
C LYS A 81 2.15 21.59 -0.91
N PHE A 82 0.92 21.09 -0.84
CA PHE A 82 0.56 19.83 -1.49
C PHE A 82 0.72 19.94 -3.01
N ALA A 83 0.20 21.01 -3.62
CA ALA A 83 0.35 21.23 -5.06
C ALA A 83 1.81 21.33 -5.50
N GLN A 84 2.67 21.99 -4.69
CA GLN A 84 4.12 22.05 -4.92
C GLN A 84 4.76 20.66 -4.81
N ALA A 85 4.44 19.89 -3.77
CA ALA A 85 4.95 18.54 -3.56
C ALA A 85 4.49 17.60 -4.68
N LYS A 86 3.22 17.71 -5.12
CA LYS A 86 2.68 16.95 -6.25
C LYS A 86 3.50 17.21 -7.52
N LYS A 87 3.72 18.47 -7.88
CA LYS A 87 4.51 18.86 -9.05
C LYS A 87 5.98 18.44 -8.95
N ALA A 88 6.58 18.52 -7.76
CA ALA A 88 8.00 18.24 -7.55
C ALA A 88 8.31 16.75 -7.43
N PHE A 89 7.41 15.94 -6.89
CA PHE A 89 7.69 14.52 -6.54
C PHE A 89 6.71 13.55 -7.17
N ILE A 90 5.37 13.78 -7.06
CA ILE A 90 4.37 12.81 -7.50
C ILE A 90 4.33 12.73 -9.03
N ASP A 91 4.16 13.86 -9.72
CA ASP A 91 4.03 13.87 -11.18
C ASP A 91 5.29 13.33 -11.90
N PRO A 92 6.52 13.69 -11.49
CA PRO A 92 7.73 13.06 -12.02
C PRO A 92 7.83 11.57 -11.73
N TYR A 93 7.39 11.12 -10.54
CA TYR A 93 7.39 9.71 -10.17
C TYR A 93 6.42 8.91 -11.04
N VAL A 94 5.18 9.37 -11.21
CA VAL A 94 4.19 8.75 -12.10
C VAL A 94 4.71 8.65 -13.53
N LYS A 95 5.32 9.73 -14.03
CA LYS A 95 5.95 9.75 -15.35
C LYS A 95 7.10 8.73 -15.44
N SER A 96 7.91 8.61 -14.39
CA SER A 96 9.00 7.61 -14.32
C SER A 96 8.47 6.18 -14.37
N VAL A 97 7.37 5.87 -13.67
CA VAL A 97 6.72 4.56 -13.72
C VAL A 97 6.25 4.25 -15.14
N SER A 98 5.55 5.17 -15.81
CA SER A 98 5.14 4.98 -17.21
C SER A 98 6.34 4.81 -18.15
N ASN A 99 7.40 5.61 -17.97
CA ASN A 99 8.60 5.50 -18.78
C ASN A 99 9.32 4.16 -18.60
N THR A 100 9.25 3.55 -17.43
CA THR A 100 9.82 2.21 -17.21
C THR A 100 9.18 1.20 -18.16
N PHE A 101 7.86 1.20 -18.31
CA PHE A 101 7.17 0.34 -19.27
C PHE A 101 7.58 0.65 -20.72
N VAL A 102 7.73 1.93 -21.09
CA VAL A 102 8.19 2.33 -22.43
C VAL A 102 9.60 1.82 -22.71
N GLN A 103 10.52 1.94 -21.76
CA GLN A 103 11.90 1.43 -21.87
C GLN A 103 11.96 -0.09 -22.01
N MET A 104 10.98 -0.80 -21.45
CA MET A 104 10.82 -2.24 -21.60
C MET A 104 10.13 -2.63 -22.93
N GLY A 105 9.83 -1.66 -23.80
CA GLY A 105 9.23 -1.88 -25.12
C GLY A 105 7.69 -1.95 -25.11
N ALA A 106 7.04 -1.63 -24.00
CA ALA A 106 5.58 -1.62 -23.91
C ALA A 106 4.99 -0.24 -24.27
N LYS A 107 3.69 -0.23 -24.52
CA LYS A 107 2.87 0.98 -24.67
C LYS A 107 1.94 1.10 -23.47
N PRO A 108 2.31 1.88 -22.44
CA PRO A 108 1.48 2.01 -21.26
C PRO A 108 0.22 2.84 -21.52
N GLU A 109 -0.89 2.40 -20.93
CA GLU A 109 -2.14 3.16 -20.82
C GLU A 109 -2.30 3.61 -19.37
N THR A 110 -2.62 4.89 -19.17
CA THR A 110 -2.76 5.47 -17.82
C THR A 110 -4.20 5.92 -17.60
N ALA A 111 -4.79 5.52 -16.48
CA ALA A 111 -6.13 5.93 -16.05
C ALA A 111 -6.10 6.44 -14.61
N PRO A 112 -6.97 7.41 -14.25
CA PRO A 112 -7.18 7.80 -12.86
C PRO A 112 -7.62 6.61 -12.01
N ALA A 113 -7.16 6.57 -10.76
CA ALA A 113 -7.53 5.56 -9.79
C ALA A 113 -7.69 6.19 -8.40
N THR A 114 -8.42 5.53 -7.53
CA THR A 114 -8.61 5.95 -6.13
C THR A 114 -8.42 4.75 -5.21
N SER A 115 -7.99 5.01 -3.98
CA SER A 115 -7.82 3.99 -2.94
C SER A 115 -8.03 4.64 -1.57
N GLU A 116 -7.75 3.87 -0.53
CA GLU A 116 -7.65 4.34 0.85
C GLU A 116 -6.29 3.90 1.41
N ILE A 117 -5.56 4.81 2.04
CA ILE A 117 -4.27 4.54 2.68
C ILE A 117 -4.31 5.10 4.10
N GLY A 118 -4.09 4.24 5.11
CA GLY A 118 -4.12 4.64 6.51
C GLY A 118 -5.46 5.25 6.96
N GLY A 119 -6.57 4.80 6.37
CA GLY A 119 -7.91 5.33 6.66
C GLY A 119 -8.23 6.66 5.96
N ALA A 120 -7.34 7.17 5.09
CA ALA A 120 -7.57 8.40 4.35
C ALA A 120 -7.78 8.14 2.85
N PRO A 121 -8.70 8.86 2.17
CA PRO A 121 -8.88 8.75 0.73
C PRO A 121 -7.60 9.18 0.00
N ALA A 122 -7.17 8.35 -0.94
CA ALA A 122 -5.98 8.56 -1.75
C ALA A 122 -6.35 8.66 -3.23
N GLU A 123 -5.80 9.66 -3.90
CA GLU A 123 -5.83 9.78 -5.35
C GLU A 123 -4.71 8.95 -5.96
N GLY A 124 -4.85 8.57 -7.21
CA GLY A 124 -3.82 7.79 -7.88
C GLY A 124 -4.00 7.65 -9.37
N VAL A 125 -3.13 6.87 -9.94
CA VAL A 125 -3.19 6.42 -11.33
C VAL A 125 -2.89 4.93 -11.41
N ARG A 126 -3.52 4.29 -12.37
CA ARG A 126 -3.21 2.93 -12.80
C ARG A 126 -2.55 2.98 -14.16
N VAL A 127 -1.38 2.41 -14.28
CA VAL A 127 -0.62 2.28 -15.52
C VAL A 127 -0.67 0.81 -15.94
N LYS A 128 -1.30 0.52 -17.06
CA LYS A 128 -1.38 -0.84 -17.63
C LYS A 128 -0.48 -0.96 -18.84
N ALA A 129 0.17 -2.09 -18.98
CA ALA A 129 1.00 -2.39 -20.14
C ALA A 129 1.06 -3.90 -20.39
N SER A 130 1.46 -4.29 -21.60
CA SER A 130 1.77 -5.67 -21.93
C SER A 130 3.24 -5.77 -22.36
N LEU A 131 3.99 -6.66 -21.71
CA LEU A 131 5.38 -6.94 -22.00
C LEU A 131 5.48 -8.34 -22.59
N SER A 132 5.88 -8.44 -23.86
CA SER A 132 6.00 -9.73 -24.57
C SER A 132 4.72 -10.59 -24.50
N GLY A 133 3.56 -9.93 -24.49
CA GLY A 133 2.25 -10.59 -24.39
C GLY A 133 1.78 -10.89 -22.95
N GLU A 134 2.59 -10.65 -21.94
CA GLU A 134 2.19 -10.77 -20.54
C GLU A 134 1.64 -9.43 -20.01
N PRO A 135 0.39 -9.38 -19.55
CA PRO A 135 -0.18 -8.17 -18.99
C PRO A 135 0.39 -7.89 -17.60
N GLY A 136 0.58 -6.61 -17.32
CA GLY A 136 1.02 -6.12 -16.02
C GLY A 136 0.55 -4.71 -15.78
N GLU A 137 0.62 -4.29 -14.54
CA GLU A 137 0.22 -2.93 -14.16
C GLU A 137 1.08 -2.36 -13.04
N ALA A 138 0.99 -1.05 -12.89
CA ALA A 138 1.45 -0.32 -11.74
C ALA A 138 0.32 0.55 -11.20
N ASP A 139 -0.08 0.32 -9.96
CA ASP A 139 -0.95 1.20 -9.21
C ASP A 139 -0.11 2.16 -8.39
N VAL A 140 -0.29 3.46 -8.60
CA VAL A 140 0.41 4.51 -7.88
C VAL A 140 -0.62 5.39 -7.18
N TYR A 141 -0.62 5.38 -5.86
CA TYR A 141 -1.53 6.19 -5.05
C TYR A 141 -0.76 7.17 -4.19
N TRP A 142 -1.34 8.34 -3.92
CA TRP A 142 -0.76 9.35 -3.04
C TRP A 142 -1.80 9.96 -2.11
N VAL A 143 -1.33 10.32 -0.91
CA VAL A 143 -2.15 10.90 0.15
C VAL A 143 -1.28 11.75 1.06
N THR A 144 -1.87 12.69 1.78
CA THR A 144 -1.20 13.38 2.90
C THR A 144 -1.59 12.71 4.21
N LEU A 145 -0.60 12.15 4.92
CA LEU A 145 -0.75 11.60 6.26
C LEU A 145 0.21 12.30 7.21
N GLY A 146 -0.24 12.71 8.38
CA GLY A 146 0.60 13.36 9.39
C GLY A 146 1.42 14.56 8.84
N ASN A 147 0.83 15.34 7.93
CA ASN A 147 1.49 16.46 7.23
C ASN A 147 2.68 16.02 6.33
N ARG A 148 2.73 14.78 5.87
CA ARG A 148 3.71 14.31 4.87
C ARG A 148 2.99 13.72 3.67
N VAL A 149 3.56 13.90 2.50
CA VAL A 149 3.10 13.18 1.30
C VAL A 149 3.62 11.75 1.35
N VAL A 150 2.71 10.81 1.23
CA VAL A 150 2.98 9.38 1.08
C VAL A 150 2.59 8.97 -0.34
N VAL A 151 3.47 8.25 -1.03
CA VAL A 151 3.17 7.58 -2.29
C VAL A 151 3.35 6.08 -2.07
N LEU A 152 2.31 5.33 -2.38
CA LEU A 152 2.31 3.87 -2.28
C LEU A 152 2.11 3.27 -3.67
N THR A 153 2.99 2.35 -4.06
CA THR A 153 2.97 1.75 -5.40
C THR A 153 2.97 0.25 -5.31
N LEU A 154 2.10 -0.40 -6.07
CA LEU A 154 2.13 -1.82 -6.34
C LEU A 154 2.43 -2.01 -7.84
N PHE A 155 3.43 -2.82 -8.18
CA PHE A 155 3.93 -2.99 -9.54
C PHE A 155 4.23 -4.45 -9.82
N GLY A 156 3.90 -4.94 -11.03
CA GLY A 156 4.27 -6.28 -11.50
C GLY A 156 3.33 -6.85 -12.56
N PRO A 157 3.58 -8.10 -13.00
CA PRO A 157 2.65 -8.86 -13.84
C PRO A 157 1.35 -9.17 -13.09
N ASP A 158 0.23 -9.24 -13.81
CA ASP A 158 -1.12 -9.46 -13.23
C ASP A 158 -1.19 -10.67 -12.28
N LYS A 159 -0.53 -11.76 -12.64
CA LYS A 159 -0.51 -12.97 -11.80
C LYS A 159 0.19 -12.72 -10.46
N ALA A 160 1.32 -12.02 -10.48
CA ALA A 160 2.09 -11.70 -9.28
C ALA A 160 1.36 -10.67 -8.42
N LEU A 161 0.68 -9.69 -9.05
CA LEU A 161 -0.13 -8.68 -8.35
C LEU A 161 -1.28 -9.31 -7.57
N LYS A 162 -2.00 -10.28 -8.16
CA LYS A 162 -3.05 -11.03 -7.46
C LYS A 162 -2.53 -11.75 -6.22
N GLN A 163 -1.32 -12.29 -6.28
CA GLN A 163 -0.67 -12.94 -5.14
C GLN A 163 -0.15 -11.94 -4.09
N ALA A 164 0.18 -10.72 -4.52
CA ALA A 164 0.66 -9.66 -3.64
C ALA A 164 -0.48 -8.88 -2.95
N THR A 165 -1.72 -9.00 -3.42
CA THR A 165 -2.88 -8.26 -2.89
C THR A 165 -3.02 -8.33 -1.37
N PRO A 166 -2.87 -9.48 -0.68
CA PRO A 166 -2.98 -9.50 0.79
C PRO A 166 -1.89 -8.68 1.49
N ALA A 167 -0.65 -8.70 0.97
CA ALA A 167 0.45 -7.90 1.53
C ALA A 167 0.26 -6.41 1.26
N TRP A 168 -0.20 -6.08 0.05
CA TRP A 168 -0.60 -4.72 -0.31
C TRP A 168 -1.68 -4.17 0.61
N ASP A 169 -2.74 -4.93 0.85
CA ASP A 169 -3.83 -4.54 1.73
C ASP A 169 -3.37 -4.35 3.18
N THR A 170 -2.51 -5.23 3.67
CA THR A 170 -1.93 -5.10 5.02
C THR A 170 -1.16 -3.78 5.15
N ILE A 171 -0.29 -3.45 4.18
CA ILE A 171 0.51 -2.22 4.22
C ILE A 171 -0.41 -0.99 4.13
N ARG A 172 -1.28 -0.91 3.10
CA ARG A 172 -2.09 0.29 2.86
C ARG A 172 -3.05 0.60 3.99
N THR A 173 -3.58 -0.42 4.69
CA THR A 173 -4.52 -0.22 5.80
C THR A 173 -3.83 0.11 7.12
N SER A 174 -2.63 -0.39 7.36
CA SER A 174 -1.87 -0.17 8.59
C SER A 174 -0.94 1.04 8.55
N LEU A 175 -0.68 1.62 7.36
CA LEU A 175 0.29 2.69 7.18
C LEU A 175 -0.13 3.95 7.94
N LYS A 176 0.80 4.47 8.75
CA LYS A 176 0.62 5.68 9.56
C LYS A 176 1.90 6.52 9.54
N ILE A 177 1.72 7.82 9.74
CA ILE A 177 2.80 8.74 10.05
C ILE A 177 2.62 9.20 11.49
N GLU A 178 3.47 8.74 12.38
CA GLU A 178 3.48 9.13 13.79
C GLU A 178 4.33 10.39 13.99
N PRO A 179 3.95 11.25 14.92
CA PRO A 179 4.80 12.38 15.29
C PRO A 179 6.12 11.84 15.89
N PRO A 180 7.24 12.56 15.69
CA PRO A 180 8.48 12.16 16.33
C PRO A 180 8.30 12.13 17.85
N PRO A 181 8.93 11.16 18.55
CA PRO A 181 8.84 11.08 19.99
C PRO A 181 9.29 12.41 20.62
N PRO A 182 8.67 12.85 21.71
CA PRO A 182 9.09 14.06 22.40
C PRO A 182 10.58 14.00 22.68
N LYS A 183 11.33 15.03 22.29
CA LYS A 183 12.75 15.10 22.66
C LYS A 183 12.82 15.02 24.18
N ALA A 184 13.51 14.01 24.71
CA ALA A 184 13.78 13.90 26.13
C ALA A 184 14.33 15.27 26.61
N SER A 185 13.60 15.92 27.49
CA SER A 185 14.05 17.16 28.10
C SER A 185 15.37 16.85 28.81
N THR A 186 16.48 17.34 28.27
CA THR A 186 17.76 17.32 28.97
C THR A 186 17.59 18.23 30.18
N THR A 187 17.29 17.64 31.35
CA THR A 187 17.33 18.33 32.63
C THR A 187 18.73 18.93 32.76
N PRO A 188 18.86 20.25 32.96
CA PRO A 188 20.17 20.86 33.18
C PRO A 188 20.81 20.18 34.39
N LYS A 189 21.98 19.57 34.24
CA LYS A 189 22.79 19.14 35.37
C LYS A 189 23.14 20.38 36.14
N THR A 190 22.48 20.57 37.28
CA THR A 190 22.91 21.55 38.30
C THR A 190 24.33 21.15 38.72
N LYS A 191 25.29 22.02 38.41
CA LYS A 191 26.68 21.86 38.83
C LYS A 191 26.78 22.20 40.32
N PRO A 192 27.44 21.39 41.15
CA PRO A 192 27.66 21.69 42.56
C PRO A 192 28.58 22.88 42.79
#